data_339d02e0bea7ab01239d08202c760fbb
#
_entry.id   339d02e0bea7ab01239d08202c760fbb
#
_cell.length_a   1.000
_cell.length_b   1.000
_cell.length_c   1.000
_cell.angle_alpha   90.00
_cell.angle_beta   90.00
_cell.angle_gamma   90.00
#
_symmetry.space_group_name_H-M   'P 1'
#
loop_
_entity.id
_entity.type
_entity.pdbx_description
1 polymer ?
#
loop_
_entity_poly.entity_id
_entity_poly.type
_entity_poly.pdbx_seq_one_letter_code
_entity_poly.pdbx_strand_id
1 'polypeptide(L)'
;MRIVDSQITNAYPSQTNFVVEATFTWDHDVTLVYYGSTTVTLKAGEHLQVDGACFRPGGTKITAQISSGSYPVGLSACKCATIEMYDGGWQNVDNRNLYEGATVHLKAGIKIDGNGYLVPMGSFKVYEVETVHEVTTLTCYDAMKEADVLCPAEMQGEHNYIELWRLAATRLGLTPRAIDSDLGYNALATVDTQHTIRQVIEAIALACGGNAVVSGDALYVRPITSTADVTLTQWINQLEVASTPVEVTGVRVKKTFASDGQEHTYFFGAGGYVIELNDDNLWLGIEGPAGSITVAAEAVAETAYERLKNKPIYKFSGDLPADPRLDIFDKVIVKDINGREYPSIITNYTFVFSGKTSVGNSVESSSSYNTSDSGPSGSSPSGGGGSGGGTVQSVNHVLPDNAGNVQLSPKNVGAVDEDEELTIIEIIDMWNNA
;
A
#
# COMPACT_ATOMS: atom_id res chain seq x y z
N MET A 1 -12.24 6.39 -2.71
CA MET A 1 -12.27 7.88 -2.60
C MET A 1 -12.69 8.27 -1.18
N ARG A 2 -12.05 9.28 -0.60
CA ARG A 2 -12.48 9.81 0.71
C ARG A 2 -13.87 10.44 0.60
N ILE A 3 -14.67 10.27 1.65
CA ILE A 3 -15.98 10.94 1.75
C ILE A 3 -15.71 12.41 2.07
N VAL A 4 -16.20 13.31 1.22
CA VAL A 4 -15.98 14.74 1.35
C VAL A 4 -17.30 15.49 1.24
N ASP A 5 -17.33 16.74 1.73
CA ASP A 5 -18.47 17.63 1.58
C ASP A 5 -18.78 17.87 0.10
N SER A 6 -20.08 17.96 -0.23
CA SER A 6 -20.55 18.22 -1.59
C SER A 6 -20.01 19.53 -2.16
N GLN A 7 -19.75 20.52 -1.33
CA GLN A 7 -19.16 21.80 -1.75
C GLN A 7 -17.74 21.61 -2.28
N ILE A 8 -16.91 20.75 -1.65
CA ILE A 8 -15.59 20.39 -2.16
C ILE A 8 -15.73 19.70 -3.52
N THR A 9 -16.66 18.73 -3.63
CA THR A 9 -16.89 17.99 -4.87
C THR A 9 -17.29 18.90 -6.02
N ASN A 10 -18.12 19.91 -5.76
CA ASN A 10 -18.60 20.83 -6.77
C ASN A 10 -17.60 21.92 -7.14
N ALA A 11 -16.79 22.37 -6.18
CA ALA A 11 -15.81 23.43 -6.40
C ALA A 11 -14.50 22.92 -7.00
N TYR A 12 -14.17 21.66 -6.75
CA TYR A 12 -13.01 21.05 -7.33
C TYR A 12 -13.26 20.71 -8.82
N PRO A 13 -12.34 20.99 -9.74
CA PRO A 13 -10.93 21.37 -9.54
C PRO A 13 -10.64 22.86 -9.81
N SER A 14 -11.63 23.72 -9.93
CA SER A 14 -11.44 25.13 -10.28
C SER A 14 -10.84 26.00 -9.17
N GLN A 15 -10.76 25.46 -7.93
CA GLN A 15 -10.24 26.21 -6.79
C GLN A 15 -8.76 25.93 -6.57
N THR A 16 -7.99 27.00 -6.35
CA THR A 16 -6.53 26.95 -6.14
C THR A 16 -6.10 27.31 -4.73
N ASN A 17 -7.03 27.74 -3.87
CA ASN A 17 -6.72 28.14 -2.51
C ASN A 17 -6.77 26.94 -1.57
N PHE A 18 -5.65 26.26 -1.43
CA PHE A 18 -5.51 25.15 -0.50
C PHE A 18 -5.39 25.63 0.95
N VAL A 19 -6.01 24.85 1.85
CA VAL A 19 -5.89 25.02 3.30
C VAL A 19 -5.36 23.72 3.88
N VAL A 20 -4.40 23.83 4.77
CA VAL A 20 -3.77 22.71 5.47
C VAL A 20 -3.86 22.96 6.96
N GLU A 21 -4.13 21.90 7.71
CA GLU A 21 -4.15 21.90 9.17
C GLU A 21 -3.46 20.63 9.67
N ALA A 22 -2.60 20.76 10.66
CA ALA A 22 -2.07 19.65 11.42
C ALA A 22 -2.43 19.82 12.91
N THR A 23 -2.89 18.74 13.51
CA THR A 23 -3.17 18.68 14.94
C THR A 23 -2.29 17.62 15.57
N PHE A 24 -1.40 18.02 16.46
CA PHE A 24 -0.51 17.13 17.19
C PHE A 24 -1.12 16.76 18.54
N THR A 25 -1.04 15.48 18.90
CA THR A 25 -1.48 14.94 20.19
C THR A 25 -0.41 14.01 20.75
N TRP A 26 -0.36 13.88 22.07
CA TRP A 26 0.56 13.00 22.78
C TRP A 26 -0.26 12.08 23.70
N ASP A 27 0.25 10.90 23.98
CA ASP A 27 -0.31 9.93 24.92
C ASP A 27 0.12 10.19 26.39
N HIS A 28 0.92 11.20 26.61
CA HIS A 28 1.45 11.65 27.91
C HIS A 28 1.41 13.17 28.04
N ASP A 29 1.61 13.68 29.25
CA ASP A 29 1.69 15.11 29.50
C ASP A 29 2.97 15.68 28.88
N VAL A 30 2.85 16.76 28.11
CA VAL A 30 3.99 17.45 27.47
C VAL A 30 4.03 18.90 27.94
N THR A 31 5.17 19.34 28.45
CA THR A 31 5.38 20.74 28.83
C THR A 31 6.22 21.44 27.77
N LEU A 32 5.67 22.50 27.22
CA LEU A 32 6.23 23.29 26.14
C LEU A 32 6.71 24.64 26.67
N VAL A 33 7.83 25.08 26.15
CA VAL A 33 8.37 26.42 26.42
C VAL A 33 8.47 27.20 25.12
N TYR A 34 7.83 28.35 25.05
CA TYR A 34 7.90 29.23 23.89
C TYR A 34 8.98 30.31 24.10
N TYR A 35 9.99 30.30 23.26
CA TYR A 35 11.16 31.21 23.31
C TYR A 35 11.77 31.37 24.71
N GLY A 36 11.69 30.32 25.53
CA GLY A 36 12.24 30.33 26.89
C GLY A 36 11.49 31.16 27.93
N SER A 37 10.31 31.68 27.60
CA SER A 37 9.58 32.61 28.50
C SER A 37 8.16 32.14 28.87
N THR A 38 7.43 31.56 28.00
CA THR A 38 6.06 31.09 28.26
C THR A 38 6.01 29.56 28.31
N THR A 39 5.51 29.04 29.42
CA THR A 39 5.36 27.58 29.62
C THR A 39 3.89 27.20 29.51
N VAL A 40 3.62 26.17 28.72
CA VAL A 40 2.29 25.59 28.56
C VAL A 40 2.41 24.07 28.76
N THR A 41 1.56 23.50 29.62
CA THR A 41 1.49 22.05 29.80
C THR A 41 0.23 21.54 29.11
N LEU A 42 0.41 20.70 28.09
CA LEU A 42 -0.65 19.92 27.46
C LEU A 42 -0.78 18.59 28.19
N LYS A 43 -1.98 18.24 28.61
CA LYS A 43 -2.29 16.95 29.19
C LYS A 43 -2.37 15.87 28.10
N ALA A 44 -2.20 14.61 28.50
CA ALA A 44 -2.40 13.47 27.60
C ALA A 44 -3.72 13.58 26.86
N GLY A 45 -3.69 13.53 25.52
CA GLY A 45 -4.84 13.70 24.65
C GLY A 45 -5.24 15.15 24.34
N GLU A 46 -4.67 16.16 24.99
CA GLU A 46 -4.79 17.54 24.54
C GLU A 46 -3.95 17.78 23.27
N HIS A 47 -4.27 18.79 22.50
CA HIS A 47 -3.71 18.97 21.17
C HIS A 47 -3.05 20.34 20.96
N LEU A 48 -2.02 20.34 20.11
CA LEU A 48 -1.41 21.53 19.52
C LEU A 48 -1.84 21.62 18.06
N GLN A 49 -2.57 22.66 17.71
CA GLN A 49 -2.95 22.92 16.32
C GLN A 49 -1.91 23.80 15.64
N VAL A 50 -1.50 23.39 14.45
CA VAL A 50 -0.55 24.13 13.60
C VAL A 50 -1.27 24.42 12.27
N ASP A 51 -1.35 25.67 11.90
CA ASP A 51 -1.98 26.11 10.66
C ASP A 51 -1.01 26.07 9.46
N GLY A 52 -1.57 26.21 8.26
CA GLY A 52 -0.82 26.10 7.02
C GLY A 52 0.30 27.13 6.83
N ALA A 53 0.28 28.24 7.56
CA ALA A 53 1.33 29.26 7.46
C ALA A 53 2.69 28.78 8.05
N CYS A 54 2.64 27.79 8.92
CA CYS A 54 3.85 27.20 9.51
C CYS A 54 4.50 26.16 8.59
N PHE A 55 3.80 25.67 7.58
CA PHE A 55 4.34 24.63 6.68
C PHE A 55 5.22 25.25 5.59
N ARG A 56 6.34 24.57 5.33
CA ARG A 56 7.17 24.93 4.19
C ARG A 56 6.45 24.56 2.88
N PRO A 57 6.26 25.51 1.95
CA PRO A 57 5.62 25.22 0.68
C PRO A 57 6.34 24.09 -0.08
N GLY A 58 5.58 23.05 -0.48
CA GLY A 58 6.09 21.91 -1.23
C GLY A 58 6.80 20.83 -0.41
N GLY A 59 7.18 21.10 0.84
CA GLY A 59 7.86 20.14 1.71
C GLY A 59 6.91 19.15 2.38
N THR A 60 5.66 19.54 2.62
CA THR A 60 4.68 18.65 3.25
C THR A 60 3.95 17.81 2.21
N LYS A 61 4.04 16.49 2.37
CA LYS A 61 3.46 15.52 1.43
C LYS A 61 3.04 14.23 2.15
N ILE A 62 2.07 13.52 1.56
CA ILE A 62 1.72 12.16 1.93
C ILE A 62 2.03 11.26 0.73
N THR A 63 2.76 10.18 0.96
CA THR A 63 3.12 9.19 -0.05
C THR A 63 2.62 7.81 0.35
N ALA A 64 2.16 7.05 -0.64
CA ALA A 64 1.91 5.63 -0.50
C ALA A 64 2.27 4.97 -1.82
N GLN A 65 3.09 3.94 -1.78
CA GLN A 65 3.54 3.24 -2.97
C GLN A 65 3.53 1.74 -2.74
N ILE A 66 2.98 1.03 -3.69
CA ILE A 66 3.05 -0.42 -3.79
C ILE A 66 3.88 -0.74 -5.03
N SER A 67 5.05 -1.34 -4.82
CA SER A 67 6.00 -1.69 -5.89
C SER A 67 5.70 -3.03 -6.56
N SER A 68 4.56 -3.65 -6.28
CA SER A 68 4.16 -4.90 -6.93
C SER A 68 3.83 -4.66 -8.40
N GLY A 69 4.52 -5.37 -9.31
CA GLY A 69 4.16 -5.44 -10.73
C GLY A 69 2.93 -6.31 -11.01
N SER A 70 2.40 -7.00 -10.00
CA SER A 70 1.23 -7.88 -10.11
C SER A 70 -0.09 -7.11 -10.10
N TYR A 71 -1.18 -7.77 -10.45
CA TYR A 71 -2.53 -7.24 -10.30
C TYR A 71 -2.77 -6.85 -8.83
N PRO A 72 -3.22 -5.62 -8.54
CA PRO A 72 -3.20 -5.07 -7.19
C PRO A 72 -4.37 -5.56 -6.35
N VAL A 73 -4.24 -6.76 -5.81
CA VAL A 73 -5.21 -7.39 -4.89
C VAL A 73 -4.47 -8.07 -3.73
N GLY A 74 -5.08 -8.05 -2.54
CA GLY A 74 -4.46 -8.64 -1.34
C GLY A 74 -3.27 -7.83 -0.84
N LEU A 75 -3.26 -6.55 -1.05
CA LEU A 75 -2.17 -5.66 -0.66
C LEU A 75 -2.60 -4.76 0.49
N SER A 76 -1.62 -4.26 1.23
CA SER A 76 -1.81 -3.22 2.22
C SER A 76 -0.84 -2.07 1.97
N ALA A 77 -1.31 -0.84 2.12
CA ALA A 77 -0.47 0.33 1.95
C ALA A 77 -0.15 0.95 3.31
N CYS A 78 1.13 1.16 3.59
CA CYS A 78 1.59 2.04 4.65
C CYS A 78 1.78 3.43 4.06
N LYS A 79 1.07 4.42 4.60
CA LYS A 79 1.23 5.81 4.18
C LYS A 79 2.34 6.46 5.00
N CYS A 80 3.22 7.18 4.32
CA CYS A 80 4.24 8.02 4.92
C CYS A 80 3.86 9.48 4.74
N ALA A 81 3.82 10.26 5.81
CA ALA A 81 3.70 11.70 5.76
C ALA A 81 5.06 12.33 6.09
N THR A 82 5.59 13.12 5.18
CA THR A 82 6.71 14.03 5.45
C THR A 82 6.12 15.39 5.71
N ILE A 83 6.47 16.01 6.83
CA ILE A 83 5.98 17.33 7.22
C ILE A 83 7.17 18.23 7.43
N GLU A 84 7.30 19.27 6.61
CA GLU A 84 8.32 20.31 6.80
C GLU A 84 7.66 21.57 7.35
N MET A 85 8.15 22.04 8.48
CA MET A 85 7.61 23.22 9.15
C MET A 85 8.74 24.17 9.52
N TYR A 86 8.43 25.47 9.50
CA TYR A 86 9.29 26.45 10.15
C TYR A 86 9.17 26.29 11.67
N ASP A 87 10.30 26.40 12.35
CA ASP A 87 10.31 26.34 13.81
C ASP A 87 9.39 27.42 14.39
N GLY A 88 8.34 26.97 15.06
CA GLY A 88 7.37 27.85 15.71
C GLY A 88 7.85 28.44 17.03
N GLY A 89 9.10 28.23 17.41
CA GLY A 89 9.67 28.71 18.67
C GLY A 89 9.24 27.94 19.92
N TRP A 90 8.51 26.82 19.74
CA TRP A 90 8.14 25.94 20.83
C TRP A 90 9.16 24.81 21.00
N GLN A 91 9.57 24.56 22.25
CA GLN A 91 10.49 23.51 22.65
C GLN A 91 9.92 22.70 23.81
N ASN A 92 10.27 21.41 23.90
CA ASN A 92 9.97 20.61 25.06
C ASN A 92 10.93 21.02 26.22
N VAL A 93 10.40 21.10 27.44
CA VAL A 93 11.18 21.44 28.67
C VAL A 93 12.35 20.47 28.89
N ASP A 94 12.21 19.22 28.51
CA ASP A 94 13.22 18.16 28.65
C ASP A 94 14.32 18.19 27.59
N ASN A 95 14.45 19.26 26.80
CA ASN A 95 15.36 19.37 25.64
C ASN A 95 15.16 18.30 24.57
N ARG A 96 14.02 17.63 24.55
CA ARG A 96 13.63 16.73 23.47
C ARG A 96 13.00 17.57 22.35
N ASN A 97 13.02 17.00 21.14
CA ASN A 97 12.24 17.63 20.08
C ASN A 97 10.75 17.60 20.45
N LEU A 98 10.07 18.72 20.27
CA LEU A 98 8.66 18.88 20.61
C LEU A 98 7.77 17.77 20.05
N TYR A 99 8.03 17.36 18.80
CA TYR A 99 7.16 16.46 18.07
C TYR A 99 7.48 14.97 18.27
N GLU A 100 8.51 14.65 19.06
CA GLU A 100 8.93 13.29 19.31
C GLU A 100 7.80 12.51 20.02
N GLY A 101 7.41 11.36 19.43
CA GLY A 101 6.35 10.50 19.96
C GLY A 101 4.91 11.03 19.77
N ALA A 102 4.74 12.18 19.10
CA ALA A 102 3.42 12.71 18.80
C ALA A 102 2.70 11.91 17.73
N THR A 103 1.36 11.93 17.78
CA THR A 103 0.49 11.59 16.66
C THR A 103 0.02 12.87 16.00
N VAL A 104 0.14 12.95 14.68
CA VAL A 104 -0.32 14.07 13.87
C VAL A 104 -1.53 13.70 13.04
N HIS A 105 -2.58 14.49 13.13
CA HIS A 105 -3.79 14.39 12.30
C HIS A 105 -3.71 15.48 11.24
N LEU A 106 -3.55 15.06 9.98
CA LEU A 106 -3.45 15.96 8.84
C LEU A 106 -4.80 16.16 8.18
N LYS A 107 -5.09 17.39 7.83
CA LYS A 107 -6.24 17.77 7.02
C LYS A 107 -5.78 18.67 5.87
N ALA A 108 -6.38 18.48 4.71
CA ALA A 108 -6.20 19.34 3.57
C ALA A 108 -7.55 19.66 2.93
N GLY A 109 -7.65 20.78 2.29
CA GLY A 109 -8.90 21.16 1.64
C GLY A 109 -8.76 22.43 0.82
N ILE A 110 -9.89 23.05 0.56
CA ILE A 110 -9.98 24.26 -0.24
C ILE A 110 -10.76 25.35 0.52
N LYS A 111 -10.45 26.58 0.20
CA LYS A 111 -11.16 27.73 0.73
C LYS A 111 -12.16 28.24 -0.31
N ILE A 112 -13.45 28.22 0.05
CA ILE A 112 -14.54 28.68 -0.81
C ILE A 112 -15.22 29.85 -0.08
N ASP A 113 -15.29 31.00 -0.71
CA ASP A 113 -15.94 32.22 -0.15
C ASP A 113 -15.46 32.56 1.28
N GLY A 114 -14.16 32.37 1.55
CA GLY A 114 -13.57 32.65 2.85
C GLY A 114 -13.66 31.49 3.86
N ASN A 115 -14.47 30.48 3.63
CA ASN A 115 -14.63 29.31 4.50
C ASN A 115 -13.71 28.15 4.08
N GLY A 116 -13.00 27.57 5.04
CA GLY A 116 -12.16 26.39 4.82
C GLY A 116 -12.99 25.11 4.90
N TYR A 117 -12.94 24.28 3.86
CA TYR A 117 -13.52 22.94 3.82
C TYR A 117 -12.39 21.94 3.85
N LEU A 118 -12.20 21.29 4.99
CA LEU A 118 -11.08 20.41 5.27
C LEU A 118 -11.49 18.94 5.20
N VAL A 119 -10.69 18.14 4.52
CA VAL A 119 -10.80 16.68 4.41
C VAL A 119 -9.73 16.05 5.29
N PRO A 120 -10.08 15.10 6.16
CA PRO A 120 -9.07 14.32 6.89
C PRO A 120 -8.20 13.52 5.92
N MET A 121 -6.89 13.76 5.96
CA MET A 121 -5.91 13.08 5.10
C MET A 121 -5.32 11.83 5.74
N GLY A 122 -5.37 11.74 7.06
CA GLY A 122 -4.90 10.61 7.85
C GLY A 122 -4.37 11.01 9.21
N SER A 123 -4.13 9.98 10.02
CA SER A 123 -3.46 10.06 11.32
C SER A 123 -2.12 9.34 11.21
N PHE A 124 -1.06 9.98 11.66
CA PHE A 124 0.32 9.50 11.49
C PHE A 124 1.07 9.65 12.79
N LYS A 125 1.84 8.63 13.17
CA LYS A 125 2.77 8.69 14.30
C LYS A 125 4.10 9.24 13.84
N VAL A 126 4.68 10.15 14.59
CA VAL A 126 6.00 10.71 14.32
C VAL A 126 7.08 9.71 14.72
N TYR A 127 7.90 9.30 13.77
CA TYR A 127 9.00 8.35 13.97
C TYR A 127 10.36 9.02 13.99
N GLU A 128 10.56 10.02 13.15
CA GLU A 128 11.83 10.72 13.03
C GLU A 128 11.58 12.22 13.01
N VAL A 129 12.45 12.93 13.66
CA VAL A 129 12.45 14.39 13.71
C VAL A 129 13.85 14.90 13.41
N GLU A 130 13.96 15.68 12.35
CA GLU A 130 15.21 16.35 11.97
C GLU A 130 14.99 17.84 11.92
N THR A 131 15.90 18.61 12.53
CA THR A 131 15.86 20.06 12.46
C THR A 131 17.17 20.56 11.85
N VAL A 132 17.05 21.22 10.71
CA VAL A 132 18.17 21.83 10.00
C VAL A 132 17.86 23.32 9.85
N HIS A 133 18.69 24.15 10.47
CA HIS A 133 18.47 25.59 10.56
C HIS A 133 17.11 25.90 11.24
N GLU A 134 16.19 26.52 10.53
CA GLU A 134 14.86 26.93 11.03
C GLU A 134 13.74 26.01 10.51
N VAL A 135 14.08 24.88 9.88
CA VAL A 135 13.12 23.93 9.33
C VAL A 135 13.17 22.62 10.11
N THR A 136 12.05 22.23 10.65
CA THR A 136 11.83 20.91 11.25
C THR A 136 11.12 20.01 10.27
N THR A 137 11.74 18.86 9.97
CA THR A 137 11.21 17.81 9.13
C THR A 137 10.77 16.63 9.99
N LEU A 138 9.52 16.24 9.86
CA LEU A 138 8.94 15.08 10.53
C LEU A 138 8.72 13.97 9.52
N THR A 139 9.21 12.76 9.81
CA THR A 139 8.87 11.54 9.08
C THR A 139 7.85 10.75 9.90
N CYS A 140 6.67 10.61 9.36
CA CYS A 140 5.53 10.03 10.07
C CYS A 140 4.93 8.89 9.25
N TYR A 141 4.41 7.87 9.94
CA TYR A 141 3.74 6.74 9.29
C TYR A 141 2.35 6.52 9.88
N ASP A 142 1.45 6.00 9.06
CA ASP A 142 0.14 5.56 9.55
C ASP A 142 0.27 4.25 10.36
N ALA A 143 -0.84 3.81 10.97
CA ALA A 143 -0.86 2.64 11.84
C ALA A 143 -0.44 1.33 11.13
N MET A 144 -0.49 1.26 9.79
CA MET A 144 -0.04 0.10 9.05
C MET A 144 1.48 -0.16 9.21
N LYS A 145 2.26 0.82 9.61
CA LYS A 145 3.68 0.64 9.94
C LYS A 145 3.89 -0.35 11.10
N GLU A 146 2.99 -0.34 12.07
CA GLU A 146 3.06 -1.24 13.23
C GLU A 146 2.62 -2.68 12.89
N ALA A 147 2.11 -2.93 11.68
CA ALA A 147 1.69 -4.26 11.24
C ALA A 147 2.85 -5.17 10.81
N ASP A 148 4.07 -4.63 10.68
CA ASP A 148 5.28 -5.40 10.27
C ASP A 148 5.89 -6.22 11.42
N VAL A 149 5.16 -6.42 12.50
CA VAL A 149 5.57 -7.26 13.63
C VAL A 149 4.91 -8.64 13.58
N LEU A 150 5.55 -9.62 14.19
CA LEU A 150 5.00 -10.97 14.31
C LEU A 150 3.66 -10.95 15.07
N CYS A 151 2.76 -11.85 14.69
CA CYS A 151 1.46 -12.00 15.34
C CYS A 151 1.62 -12.32 16.82
N PRO A 152 1.02 -11.54 17.72
CA PRO A 152 1.06 -11.82 19.14
C PRO A 152 0.27 -13.10 19.49
N ALA A 153 0.48 -13.64 20.70
CA ALA A 153 -0.08 -14.92 21.12
C ALA A 153 -1.60 -15.01 20.97
N GLU A 154 -2.33 -13.91 21.16
CA GLU A 154 -3.79 -13.84 21.01
C GLU A 154 -4.28 -13.97 19.57
N MET A 155 -3.40 -13.79 18.59
CA MET A 155 -3.69 -14.00 17.17
C MET A 155 -3.23 -15.37 16.67
N GLN A 156 -2.45 -16.10 17.46
CA GLN A 156 -1.94 -17.41 17.07
C GLN A 156 -2.98 -18.50 17.31
N GLY A 157 -2.88 -19.58 16.52
CA GLY A 157 -3.82 -20.69 16.60
C GLY A 157 -4.99 -20.55 15.63
N GLU A 158 -6.09 -21.21 15.93
CA GLU A 158 -7.25 -21.34 15.06
C GLU A 158 -8.26 -20.23 15.32
N HIS A 159 -8.52 -19.40 14.31
CA HIS A 159 -9.44 -18.26 14.35
C HIS A 159 -10.26 -18.18 13.05
N ASN A 160 -11.43 -17.56 13.11
CA ASN A 160 -12.12 -17.16 11.88
C ASN A 160 -11.60 -15.79 11.37
N TYR A 161 -11.81 -15.50 10.08
CA TYR A 161 -11.31 -14.27 9.43
C TYR A 161 -11.83 -12.99 10.08
N ILE A 162 -13.08 -12.96 10.54
CA ILE A 162 -13.67 -11.78 11.19
C ILE A 162 -12.98 -11.51 12.52
N GLU A 163 -12.69 -12.57 13.27
CA GLU A 163 -11.98 -12.47 14.55
C GLU A 163 -10.54 -11.97 14.33
N LEU A 164 -9.79 -12.59 13.41
CA LEU A 164 -8.44 -12.13 13.05
C LEU A 164 -8.41 -10.68 12.59
N TRP A 165 -9.39 -10.27 11.78
CA TRP A 165 -9.53 -8.89 11.35
C TRP A 165 -9.70 -7.92 12.51
N ARG A 166 -10.55 -8.29 13.48
CA ARG A 166 -10.77 -7.49 14.69
C ARG A 166 -9.52 -7.44 15.59
N LEU A 167 -8.85 -8.57 15.77
CA LEU A 167 -7.62 -8.65 16.57
C LEU A 167 -6.52 -7.80 15.94
N ALA A 168 -6.31 -7.91 14.61
CA ALA A 168 -5.35 -7.10 13.88
C ALA A 168 -5.64 -5.60 14.01
N ALA A 169 -6.89 -5.18 13.79
CA ALA A 169 -7.29 -3.79 13.94
C ALA A 169 -7.07 -3.27 15.36
N THR A 170 -7.51 -4.06 16.37
CA THR A 170 -7.33 -3.70 17.80
C THR A 170 -5.85 -3.53 18.14
N ARG A 171 -4.99 -4.43 17.64
CA ARG A 171 -3.54 -4.37 17.89
C ARG A 171 -2.91 -3.11 17.29
N LEU A 172 -3.44 -2.64 16.18
CA LEU A 172 -3.00 -1.41 15.52
C LEU A 172 -3.68 -0.14 16.09
N GLY A 173 -4.51 -0.27 17.13
CA GLY A 173 -5.28 0.86 17.67
C GLY A 173 -6.36 1.39 16.71
N LEU A 174 -6.85 0.54 15.79
CA LEU A 174 -7.80 0.90 14.76
C LEU A 174 -9.19 0.29 15.02
N THR A 175 -10.21 0.97 14.53
CA THR A 175 -11.58 0.46 14.51
C THR A 175 -11.76 -0.45 13.29
N PRO A 176 -12.11 -1.75 13.47
CA PRO A 176 -12.35 -2.62 12.33
C PRO A 176 -13.67 -2.26 11.64
N ARG A 177 -13.63 -1.99 10.35
CA ARG A 177 -14.84 -1.94 9.53
C ARG A 177 -15.25 -3.36 9.16
N ALA A 178 -16.55 -3.55 8.92
CA ALA A 178 -17.05 -4.84 8.50
C ALA A 178 -16.36 -5.28 7.19
N ILE A 179 -15.86 -6.50 7.18
CA ILE A 179 -15.46 -7.20 5.96
C ILE A 179 -16.68 -7.95 5.43
N ASP A 180 -16.65 -8.27 4.14
CA ASP A 180 -17.76 -8.98 3.48
C ASP A 180 -18.03 -10.31 4.19
N SER A 181 -19.24 -10.45 4.75
CA SER A 181 -19.68 -11.65 5.46
C SER A 181 -19.90 -12.84 4.52
N ASP A 182 -20.11 -12.55 3.22
CA ASP A 182 -20.30 -13.58 2.18
C ASP A 182 -18.97 -14.18 1.71
N LEU A 183 -17.91 -14.04 2.52
CA LEU A 183 -16.69 -14.82 2.30
C LEU A 183 -16.96 -16.35 2.25
N GLY A 184 -18.20 -16.77 2.52
CA GLY A 184 -18.65 -18.18 2.40
C GLY A 184 -17.89 -19.12 3.34
N TYR A 185 -16.93 -18.54 4.04
CA TYR A 185 -15.97 -19.27 4.84
C TYR A 185 -16.21 -18.94 6.30
N ASN A 186 -16.87 -19.83 6.99
CA ASN A 186 -16.52 -20.12 8.38
C ASN A 186 -15.11 -20.77 8.39
N ALA A 187 -14.21 -20.30 7.52
CA ALA A 187 -12.88 -20.84 7.39
C ALA A 187 -12.12 -20.48 8.65
N LEU A 188 -11.74 -21.49 9.37
CA LEU A 188 -10.80 -21.38 10.46
C LEU A 188 -9.42 -21.24 9.86
N ALA A 189 -8.73 -20.19 10.24
CA ALA A 189 -7.35 -19.94 9.86
C ALA A 189 -6.44 -20.31 11.01
N THR A 190 -5.38 -21.04 10.75
CA THR A 190 -4.35 -21.29 11.75
C THR A 190 -3.18 -20.32 11.52
N VAL A 191 -3.00 -19.38 12.44
CA VAL A 191 -1.89 -18.43 12.42
C VAL A 191 -0.76 -19.00 13.25
N ASP A 192 0.43 -19.08 12.68
CA ASP A 192 1.62 -19.51 13.40
C ASP A 192 2.48 -18.34 13.91
N THR A 193 3.61 -18.66 14.54
CA THR A 193 4.54 -17.68 15.10
C THR A 193 5.42 -16.96 14.08
N GLN A 194 5.34 -17.32 12.79
CA GLN A 194 6.19 -16.78 11.73
C GLN A 194 5.50 -15.65 10.95
N HIS A 195 4.17 -15.58 11.02
CA HIS A 195 3.40 -14.60 10.28
C HIS A 195 3.34 -13.24 10.97
N THR A 196 3.37 -12.17 10.19
CA THR A 196 3.17 -10.81 10.67
C THR A 196 1.70 -10.42 10.64
N ILE A 197 1.34 -9.40 11.42
CA ILE A 197 -0.02 -8.82 11.39
C ILE A 197 -0.36 -8.33 9.97
N ARG A 198 0.61 -7.76 9.24
CA ARG A 198 0.44 -7.33 7.84
C ARG A 198 0.04 -8.49 6.94
N GLN A 199 0.73 -9.62 7.03
CA GLN A 199 0.39 -10.81 6.23
C GLN A 199 -1.02 -11.32 6.52
N VAL A 200 -1.47 -11.30 7.78
CA VAL A 200 -2.86 -11.63 8.14
C VAL A 200 -3.84 -10.67 7.48
N ILE A 201 -3.59 -9.36 7.56
CA ILE A 201 -4.43 -8.32 6.96
C ILE A 201 -4.51 -8.50 5.44
N GLU A 202 -3.38 -8.75 4.78
CA GLU A 202 -3.28 -8.92 3.33
C GLU A 202 -3.98 -10.20 2.85
N ALA A 203 -3.84 -11.31 3.56
CA ALA A 203 -4.53 -12.55 3.25
C ALA A 203 -6.07 -12.40 3.37
N ILE A 204 -6.54 -11.69 4.39
CA ILE A 204 -7.98 -11.40 4.54
C ILE A 204 -8.46 -10.47 3.42
N ALA A 205 -7.69 -9.43 3.09
CA ALA A 205 -8.02 -8.51 2.00
C ALA A 205 -8.08 -9.23 0.64
N LEU A 206 -7.14 -10.16 0.39
CA LEU A 206 -7.12 -11.01 -0.80
C LEU A 206 -8.39 -11.87 -0.89
N ALA A 207 -8.75 -12.55 0.19
CA ALA A 207 -9.97 -13.34 0.26
C ALA A 207 -11.22 -12.50 -0.01
N CYS A 208 -11.23 -11.22 0.39
CA CYS A 208 -12.29 -10.26 0.09
C CYS A 208 -12.26 -9.72 -1.35
N GLY A 209 -11.25 -10.07 -2.16
CA GLY A 209 -11.07 -9.52 -3.51
C GLY A 209 -10.78 -8.02 -3.51
N GLY A 210 -10.01 -7.54 -2.55
CA GLY A 210 -9.68 -6.13 -2.35
C GLY A 210 -8.33 -5.90 -1.72
N ASN A 211 -8.11 -4.69 -1.23
CA ASN A 211 -6.89 -4.24 -0.59
C ASN A 211 -7.18 -3.61 0.77
N ALA A 212 -6.27 -3.79 1.72
CA ALA A 212 -6.42 -3.24 3.06
C ALA A 212 -5.94 -1.78 3.13
N VAL A 213 -6.74 -0.93 3.76
CA VAL A 213 -6.47 0.51 3.88
C VAL A 213 -6.74 1.00 5.29
N VAL A 214 -5.86 1.86 5.78
CA VAL A 214 -6.09 2.68 6.97
C VAL A 214 -6.65 4.04 6.54
N SER A 215 -7.79 4.43 7.07
CA SER A 215 -8.38 5.75 6.84
C SER A 215 -8.94 6.30 8.14
N GLY A 216 -8.40 7.44 8.58
CA GLY A 216 -8.66 7.95 9.92
C GLY A 216 -8.19 6.95 10.98
N ASP A 217 -9.11 6.53 11.83
CA ASP A 217 -8.95 5.53 12.88
C ASP A 217 -9.44 4.12 12.48
N ALA A 218 -9.76 3.91 11.21
CA ALA A 218 -10.40 2.67 10.77
C ALA A 218 -9.52 1.84 9.83
N LEU A 219 -9.53 0.52 10.04
CA LEU A 219 -9.03 -0.48 9.12
C LEU A 219 -10.21 -1.05 8.31
N TYR A 220 -10.11 -1.05 6.98
CA TYR A 220 -11.13 -1.62 6.11
C TYR A 220 -10.54 -2.23 4.84
N VAL A 221 -11.28 -3.14 4.22
CA VAL A 221 -10.97 -3.66 2.90
C VAL A 221 -11.65 -2.79 1.85
N ARG A 222 -10.87 -2.31 0.90
CA ARG A 222 -11.37 -1.64 -0.31
C ARG A 222 -11.49 -2.67 -1.41
N PRO A 223 -12.71 -3.13 -1.76
CA PRO A 223 -12.89 -4.14 -2.79
C PRO A 223 -12.58 -3.55 -4.17
N ILE A 224 -12.06 -4.37 -5.07
CA ILE A 224 -11.90 -4.02 -6.47
C ILE A 224 -13.27 -4.14 -7.14
N THR A 225 -13.92 -3.02 -7.40
CA THR A 225 -15.25 -2.95 -8.02
C THR A 225 -15.18 -2.72 -9.53
N SER A 226 -16.25 -3.00 -10.25
CA SER A 226 -16.40 -2.61 -11.66
C SER A 226 -16.67 -1.12 -11.83
N THR A 227 -17.24 -0.47 -10.79
CA THR A 227 -17.54 0.96 -10.80
C THR A 227 -16.35 1.74 -10.29
N ALA A 228 -15.99 2.80 -11.00
CA ALA A 228 -14.93 3.71 -10.55
C ALA A 228 -15.44 4.66 -9.45
N ASP A 229 -14.55 5.00 -8.53
CA ASP A 229 -14.80 5.99 -7.48
C ASP A 229 -14.77 7.42 -8.04
N VAL A 230 -13.91 7.66 -9.03
CA VAL A 230 -13.71 8.98 -9.64
C VAL A 230 -13.17 8.86 -11.06
N THR A 231 -13.48 9.87 -11.89
CA THR A 231 -12.88 10.05 -13.22
C THR A 231 -11.82 11.15 -13.16
N LEU A 232 -10.60 10.81 -13.58
CA LEU A 232 -9.45 11.71 -13.63
C LEU A 232 -9.36 12.33 -15.02
N THR A 233 -9.48 13.64 -15.13
CA THR A 233 -9.57 14.36 -16.43
C THR A 233 -8.60 15.53 -16.56
N GLN A 234 -8.07 16.02 -15.44
CA GLN A 234 -7.23 17.23 -15.45
C GLN A 234 -5.79 16.86 -15.15
N TRP A 235 -4.98 16.84 -16.17
CA TRP A 235 -3.56 16.49 -16.09
C TRP A 235 -2.70 17.74 -16.16
N ILE A 236 -1.78 17.91 -15.22
CA ILE A 236 -0.79 19.01 -15.24
C ILE A 236 0.32 18.68 -16.21
N ASN A 237 0.75 17.41 -16.20
CA ASN A 237 1.82 16.89 -17.06
C ASN A 237 1.26 15.91 -18.09
N GLN A 238 2.14 15.39 -18.93
CA GLN A 238 1.79 14.32 -19.85
C GLN A 238 1.27 13.11 -19.07
N LEU A 239 0.08 12.66 -19.43
CA LEU A 239 -0.47 11.39 -18.97
C LEU A 239 0.18 10.25 -19.75
N GLU A 240 0.70 9.28 -19.05
CA GLU A 240 1.19 8.03 -19.62
C GLU A 240 0.17 6.92 -19.34
N VAL A 241 -0.28 6.21 -20.38
CA VAL A 241 -1.21 5.08 -20.25
C VAL A 241 -0.76 3.96 -21.17
N ALA A 242 -0.75 2.73 -20.63
CA ALA A 242 -0.47 1.54 -21.43
C ALA A 242 -1.57 1.31 -22.48
N SER A 243 -1.19 0.73 -23.62
CA SER A 243 -2.13 0.44 -24.72
C SER A 243 -3.07 -0.72 -24.43
N THR A 244 -2.67 -1.63 -23.53
CA THR A 244 -3.39 -2.85 -23.18
C THR A 244 -3.61 -2.94 -21.69
N PRO A 245 -4.81 -3.37 -21.24
CA PRO A 245 -5.06 -3.59 -19.81
C PRO A 245 -4.49 -4.94 -19.36
N VAL A 246 -4.37 -5.07 -18.05
CA VAL A 246 -4.22 -6.36 -17.36
C VAL A 246 -5.57 -6.74 -16.79
N GLU A 247 -6.00 -7.96 -17.08
CA GLU A 247 -7.27 -8.50 -16.60
C GLU A 247 -7.06 -9.92 -16.07
N VAL A 248 -7.63 -10.19 -14.91
CA VAL A 248 -7.55 -11.52 -14.30
C VAL A 248 -8.43 -12.49 -15.10
N THR A 249 -7.80 -13.48 -15.70
CA THR A 249 -8.46 -14.52 -16.49
C THR A 249 -8.60 -15.85 -15.75
N GLY A 250 -7.85 -16.03 -14.66
CA GLY A 250 -7.94 -17.24 -13.82
C GLY A 250 -7.33 -17.01 -12.45
N VAL A 251 -7.66 -17.92 -11.54
CA VAL A 251 -7.06 -18.02 -10.21
C VAL A 251 -6.59 -19.44 -9.99
N ARG A 252 -5.37 -19.58 -9.50
CA ARG A 252 -4.74 -20.84 -9.13
C ARG A 252 -4.50 -20.88 -7.65
N VAL A 253 -4.92 -21.91 -6.97
CA VAL A 253 -4.59 -22.17 -5.56
C VAL A 253 -3.57 -23.30 -5.50
N LYS A 254 -2.44 -23.05 -4.85
CA LYS A 254 -1.42 -24.05 -4.53
C LYS A 254 -1.29 -24.15 -3.02
N LYS A 255 -1.51 -25.30 -2.47
CA LYS A 255 -1.47 -25.52 -1.03
C LYS A 255 -0.78 -26.84 -0.70
N THR A 256 0.17 -26.79 0.21
CA THR A 256 0.78 -27.98 0.81
C THR A 256 -0.05 -28.40 2.03
N PHE A 257 -0.63 -29.58 2.00
CA PHE A 257 -1.42 -30.06 3.11
C PHE A 257 -0.57 -30.83 4.11
N ALA A 258 -0.76 -30.54 5.40
CA ALA A 258 -0.06 -31.24 6.49
C ALA A 258 -0.43 -32.74 6.55
N SER A 259 -1.59 -33.12 6.04
CA SER A 259 -2.10 -34.50 6.06
C SER A 259 -1.30 -35.48 5.19
N ASP A 260 -0.70 -35.03 4.10
CA ASP A 260 0.05 -35.86 3.15
C ASP A 260 1.41 -35.28 2.76
N GLY A 261 1.70 -34.01 3.15
CA GLY A 261 2.94 -33.30 2.82
C GLY A 261 3.08 -33.01 1.31
N GLN A 262 1.99 -33.10 0.54
CA GLN A 262 2.02 -32.85 -0.91
C GLN A 262 1.41 -31.50 -1.26
N GLU A 263 1.97 -30.85 -2.29
CA GLU A 263 1.36 -29.67 -2.89
C GLU A 263 0.19 -30.08 -3.79
N HIS A 264 -0.96 -29.51 -3.55
CA HIS A 264 -2.15 -29.66 -4.37
C HIS A 264 -2.43 -28.37 -5.13
N THR A 265 -2.81 -28.47 -6.39
CA THR A 265 -3.11 -27.33 -7.26
C THR A 265 -4.56 -27.40 -7.72
N TYR A 266 -5.28 -26.31 -7.52
CA TYR A 266 -6.64 -26.10 -7.97
C TYR A 266 -6.70 -24.85 -8.86
N PHE A 267 -7.43 -24.93 -9.96
CA PHE A 267 -7.50 -23.85 -10.94
C PHE A 267 -8.95 -23.55 -11.30
N PHE A 268 -9.30 -22.26 -11.37
CA PHE A 268 -10.58 -21.78 -11.84
C PHE A 268 -10.40 -20.65 -12.85
N GLY A 269 -11.16 -20.68 -13.96
CA GLY A 269 -11.09 -19.67 -15.03
C GLY A 269 -10.37 -20.17 -16.27
N ALA A 270 -9.68 -19.29 -16.99
CA ALA A 270 -8.94 -19.58 -18.21
C ALA A 270 -7.45 -19.21 -18.06
N GLY A 271 -6.61 -19.77 -18.92
CA GLY A 271 -5.21 -19.36 -19.01
C GLY A 271 -5.07 -17.91 -19.49
N GLY A 272 -3.94 -17.30 -19.17
CA GLY A 272 -3.65 -15.89 -19.46
C GLY A 272 -3.04 -15.21 -18.24
N TYR A 273 -3.63 -14.14 -17.75
CA TYR A 273 -3.18 -13.53 -16.50
C TYR A 273 -3.82 -14.23 -15.30
N VAL A 274 -3.05 -15.10 -14.65
CA VAL A 274 -3.49 -15.92 -13.52
C VAL A 274 -2.94 -15.39 -12.22
N ILE A 275 -3.80 -15.19 -11.22
CA ILE A 275 -3.37 -14.91 -9.86
C ILE A 275 -3.11 -16.24 -9.16
N GLU A 276 -1.95 -16.36 -8.55
CA GLU A 276 -1.58 -17.51 -7.75
C GLU A 276 -1.79 -17.23 -6.26
N LEU A 277 -2.57 -18.07 -5.61
CA LEU A 277 -2.78 -18.13 -4.18
C LEU A 277 -2.02 -19.35 -3.66
N ASN A 278 -1.00 -19.13 -2.86
CA ASN A 278 -0.10 -20.17 -2.36
C ASN A 278 0.10 -20.06 -0.85
N ASP A 279 0.95 -20.91 -0.29
CA ASP A 279 1.22 -20.91 1.15
C ASP A 279 1.78 -19.59 1.68
N ASP A 280 2.38 -18.74 0.82
CA ASP A 280 2.91 -17.43 1.21
C ASP A 280 1.83 -16.35 1.36
N ASN A 281 0.74 -16.42 0.57
CA ASN A 281 -0.31 -15.41 0.54
C ASN A 281 -1.72 -15.93 0.85
N LEU A 282 -1.93 -17.25 0.87
CA LEU A 282 -3.18 -17.90 1.27
C LEU A 282 -2.91 -19.05 2.25
N TRP A 283 -2.09 -18.81 3.24
CA TRP A 283 -1.83 -19.75 4.32
C TRP A 283 -3.03 -19.93 5.26
N LEU A 284 -4.03 -19.05 5.17
CA LEU A 284 -5.23 -19.08 6.00
C LEU A 284 -6.19 -20.19 5.55
N GLY A 285 -6.40 -21.16 6.42
CA GLY A 285 -7.60 -21.96 6.60
C GLY A 285 -8.20 -22.69 5.42
N ILE A 286 -7.41 -23.38 4.59
CA ILE A 286 -7.98 -24.32 3.62
C ILE A 286 -8.08 -25.74 4.20
N GLU A 287 -7.70 -25.95 5.43
CA GLU A 287 -7.84 -27.24 6.09
C GLU A 287 -9.26 -27.40 6.65
N GLY A 288 -10.11 -28.09 5.88
CA GLY A 288 -11.38 -28.62 6.36
C GLY A 288 -11.23 -30.03 6.95
N PRO A 289 -12.30 -30.61 7.51
CA PRO A 289 -12.31 -32.00 7.96
C PRO A 289 -11.85 -32.93 6.84
N ALA A 290 -11.15 -34.00 7.16
CA ALA A 290 -10.65 -34.97 6.20
C ALA A 290 -11.75 -35.36 5.19
N GLY A 291 -11.52 -35.04 3.89
CA GLY A 291 -12.48 -35.25 2.79
C GLY A 291 -13.16 -33.99 2.22
N SER A 292 -13.05 -32.83 2.88
CA SER A 292 -13.66 -31.56 2.41
C SER A 292 -12.64 -30.52 1.88
N ILE A 293 -11.36 -30.83 1.95
CA ILE A 293 -10.26 -29.90 1.63
C ILE A 293 -10.29 -29.46 0.16
N THR A 294 -10.53 -30.42 -0.76
CA THR A 294 -10.59 -30.14 -2.20
C THR A 294 -11.69 -29.12 -2.54
N VAL A 295 -12.87 -29.30 -1.97
CA VAL A 295 -14.02 -28.42 -2.19
C VAL A 295 -13.74 -27.02 -1.67
N ALA A 296 -13.05 -26.91 -0.53
CA ALA A 296 -12.69 -25.59 0.02
C ALA A 296 -11.71 -24.83 -0.88
N ALA A 297 -10.67 -25.49 -1.40
CA ALA A 297 -9.68 -24.86 -2.26
C ALA A 297 -10.26 -24.45 -3.63
N GLU A 298 -11.11 -25.30 -4.22
CA GLU A 298 -11.86 -24.97 -5.43
C GLU A 298 -12.79 -23.77 -5.21
N ALA A 299 -13.54 -23.76 -4.11
CA ALA A 299 -14.44 -22.67 -3.76
C ALA A 299 -13.68 -21.35 -3.51
N VAL A 300 -12.46 -21.39 -2.96
CA VAL A 300 -11.58 -20.21 -2.82
C VAL A 300 -11.18 -19.69 -4.20
N ALA A 301 -10.70 -20.56 -5.09
CA ALA A 301 -10.30 -20.17 -6.44
C ALA A 301 -11.48 -19.57 -7.22
N GLU A 302 -12.65 -20.22 -7.16
CA GLU A 302 -13.87 -19.74 -7.79
C GLU A 302 -14.30 -18.38 -7.25
N THR A 303 -14.39 -18.23 -5.93
CA THR A 303 -14.82 -16.97 -5.29
C THR A 303 -13.86 -15.81 -5.61
N ALA A 304 -12.55 -16.05 -5.53
CA ALA A 304 -11.56 -15.04 -5.88
C ALA A 304 -11.67 -14.67 -7.36
N TYR A 305 -11.83 -15.63 -8.25
CA TYR A 305 -12.00 -15.38 -9.67
C TYR A 305 -13.28 -14.57 -9.97
N GLU A 306 -14.43 -14.97 -9.41
CA GLU A 306 -15.69 -14.24 -9.58
C GLU A 306 -15.62 -12.79 -9.11
N ARG A 307 -14.84 -12.53 -8.06
CA ARG A 307 -14.60 -11.18 -7.55
C ARG A 307 -13.67 -10.35 -8.41
N LEU A 308 -12.76 -10.96 -9.16
CA LEU A 308 -11.71 -10.27 -9.91
C LEU A 308 -11.91 -10.24 -11.43
N LYS A 309 -12.68 -11.16 -12.00
CA LYS A 309 -12.96 -11.21 -13.44
C LYS A 309 -13.65 -9.94 -13.96
N ASN A 310 -13.45 -9.63 -15.23
CA ASN A 310 -14.05 -8.49 -15.93
C ASN A 310 -13.73 -7.13 -15.28
N LYS A 311 -12.55 -7.02 -14.66
CA LYS A 311 -12.06 -5.77 -14.05
C LYS A 311 -10.69 -5.41 -14.62
N PRO A 312 -10.66 -4.93 -15.87
CA PRO A 312 -9.40 -4.56 -16.51
C PRO A 312 -8.77 -3.36 -15.79
N ILE A 313 -7.44 -3.38 -15.70
CA ILE A 313 -6.63 -2.32 -15.10
C ILE A 313 -5.57 -1.91 -16.12
N TYR A 314 -5.57 -0.64 -16.51
CA TYR A 314 -4.52 -0.06 -17.33
C TYR A 314 -3.40 0.49 -16.45
N LYS A 315 -2.14 0.22 -16.82
CA LYS A 315 -0.98 0.90 -16.24
C LYS A 315 -1.05 2.38 -16.63
N PHE A 316 -0.86 3.26 -15.67
CA PHE A 316 -0.83 4.69 -15.93
C PHE A 316 0.06 5.44 -14.95
N SER A 317 0.48 6.63 -15.34
CA SER A 317 1.09 7.61 -14.45
C SER A 317 0.76 9.04 -14.92
N GLY A 318 0.61 9.95 -13.96
CA GLY A 318 0.36 11.36 -14.26
C GLY A 318 0.21 12.21 -13.01
N ASP A 319 0.31 13.52 -13.22
CA ASP A 319 0.13 14.54 -12.18
C ASP A 319 -1.17 15.31 -12.39
N LEU A 320 -1.88 15.53 -11.30
CA LEU A 320 -3.14 16.27 -11.21
C LEU A 320 -2.97 17.49 -10.30
N PRO A 321 -3.83 18.52 -10.42
CA PRO A 321 -4.02 19.47 -9.34
C PRO A 321 -4.33 18.73 -8.03
N ALA A 322 -3.85 19.24 -6.89
CA ALA A 322 -4.01 18.53 -5.63
C ALA A 322 -5.48 18.21 -5.34
N ASP A 323 -5.79 16.93 -5.30
CA ASP A 323 -7.13 16.44 -5.04
C ASP A 323 -7.19 15.67 -3.71
N PRO A 324 -7.68 16.30 -2.62
CA PRO A 324 -7.74 15.65 -1.31
C PRO A 324 -8.75 14.51 -1.23
N ARG A 325 -9.59 14.32 -2.25
CA ARG A 325 -10.56 13.22 -2.31
C ARG A 325 -9.90 11.88 -2.62
N LEU A 326 -8.76 11.91 -3.35
CA LEU A 326 -8.06 10.71 -3.78
C LEU A 326 -7.32 10.02 -2.64
N ASP A 327 -7.26 8.70 -2.73
CA ASP A 327 -6.47 7.86 -1.82
C ASP A 327 -5.88 6.66 -2.58
N ILE A 328 -4.93 5.99 -1.92
CA ILE A 328 -4.40 4.72 -2.40
C ILE A 328 -5.52 3.68 -2.59
N PHE A 329 -5.41 2.84 -3.60
CA PHE A 329 -6.40 1.83 -4.02
C PHE A 329 -7.77 2.38 -4.45
N ASP A 330 -7.92 3.69 -4.72
CA ASP A 330 -9.11 4.17 -5.41
C ASP A 330 -9.19 3.58 -6.81
N LYS A 331 -10.37 3.09 -7.16
CA LYS A 331 -10.71 2.68 -8.52
C LYS A 331 -11.02 3.92 -9.34
N VAL A 332 -10.30 4.12 -10.44
CA VAL A 332 -10.40 5.34 -11.23
C VAL A 332 -10.70 5.05 -12.70
N ILE A 333 -11.37 5.98 -13.36
CA ILE A 333 -11.34 6.10 -14.81
C ILE A 333 -10.33 7.18 -15.17
N VAL A 334 -9.25 6.79 -15.81
CA VAL A 334 -8.27 7.71 -16.39
C VAL A 334 -8.79 8.15 -17.76
N LYS A 335 -8.92 9.44 -17.98
CA LYS A 335 -9.40 9.98 -19.27
C LYS A 335 -8.31 10.78 -19.94
N ASP A 336 -7.97 10.42 -21.19
CA ASP A 336 -6.98 11.15 -21.98
C ASP A 336 -7.56 12.41 -22.63
N ILE A 337 -6.70 13.18 -23.29
CA ILE A 337 -7.12 14.43 -23.98
C ILE A 337 -8.09 14.19 -25.14
N ASN A 338 -8.17 12.97 -25.66
CA ASN A 338 -9.06 12.58 -26.74
C ASN A 338 -10.40 12.06 -26.21
N GLY A 339 -10.57 12.00 -24.88
CA GLY A 339 -11.76 11.52 -24.23
C GLY A 339 -11.84 9.99 -24.09
N ARG A 340 -10.77 9.25 -24.42
CA ARG A 340 -10.71 7.80 -24.18
C ARG A 340 -10.61 7.52 -22.69
N GLU A 341 -11.29 6.49 -22.26
CA GLU A 341 -11.41 6.06 -20.88
C GLU A 341 -10.65 4.77 -20.62
N TYR A 342 -9.86 4.77 -19.55
CA TYR A 342 -9.01 3.66 -19.15
C TYR A 342 -9.29 3.33 -17.67
N PRO A 343 -10.05 2.25 -17.39
CA PRO A 343 -10.27 1.80 -16.01
C PRO A 343 -8.93 1.44 -15.35
N SER A 344 -8.75 1.90 -14.12
CA SER A 344 -7.50 1.66 -13.40
C SER A 344 -7.70 1.70 -11.88
N ILE A 345 -6.60 1.53 -11.14
CA ILE A 345 -6.54 1.63 -9.67
C ILE A 345 -5.25 2.35 -9.28
N ILE A 346 -5.32 3.19 -8.27
CA ILE A 346 -4.16 3.93 -7.77
C ILE A 346 -3.35 3.02 -6.85
N THR A 347 -2.10 2.69 -7.21
CA THR A 347 -1.14 1.99 -6.34
C THR A 347 0.08 2.83 -6.00
N ASN A 348 0.27 3.95 -6.72
CA ASN A 348 1.28 4.96 -6.44
C ASN A 348 0.56 6.28 -6.23
N TYR A 349 0.74 6.86 -5.06
CA TYR A 349 0.04 8.06 -4.63
C TYR A 349 1.00 9.00 -3.92
N THR A 350 1.06 10.24 -4.35
CA THR A 350 1.77 11.31 -3.66
C THR A 350 0.91 12.55 -3.68
N PHE A 351 0.44 12.96 -2.52
CA PHE A 351 -0.26 14.23 -2.34
C PHE A 351 0.70 15.26 -1.77
N VAL A 352 0.94 16.33 -2.52
CA VAL A 352 1.77 17.47 -2.08
C VAL A 352 0.86 18.60 -1.69
N PHE A 353 0.98 19.08 -0.46
CA PHE A 353 0.08 20.08 0.12
C PHE A 353 0.18 21.47 -0.52
N SER A 354 1.13 21.68 -1.42
CA SER A 354 1.25 22.93 -2.20
C SER A 354 0.51 22.95 -3.53
N GLY A 355 -0.25 21.91 -3.87
CA GLY A 355 -1.13 21.97 -5.03
C GLY A 355 -1.00 20.86 -6.07
N LYS A 356 -0.32 19.72 -5.75
CA LYS A 356 -0.13 18.62 -6.71
C LYS A 356 -0.48 17.26 -6.12
N THR A 357 -1.12 16.40 -6.91
CA THR A 357 -1.28 14.98 -6.63
C THR A 357 -0.69 14.17 -7.78
N SER A 358 0.32 13.33 -7.50
CA SER A 358 0.85 12.36 -8.45
C SER A 358 0.18 11.03 -8.21
N VAL A 359 -0.32 10.39 -9.26
CA VAL A 359 -1.03 9.11 -9.20
C VAL A 359 -0.58 8.17 -10.30
N GLY A 360 -0.65 6.88 -10.02
CA GLY A 360 -0.30 5.86 -10.99
C GLY A 360 -0.47 4.45 -10.46
N ASN A 361 -0.10 3.50 -11.28
CA ASN A 361 0.15 2.11 -10.87
C ASN A 361 1.30 1.52 -11.68
N SER A 362 1.88 0.45 -11.16
CA SER A 362 3.02 -0.26 -11.75
C SER A 362 2.65 -1.64 -12.29
N VAL A 363 1.36 -1.94 -12.49
CA VAL A 363 0.93 -3.26 -12.98
C VAL A 363 1.59 -3.59 -14.33
N GLU A 364 2.08 -4.83 -14.46
CA GLU A 364 2.73 -5.33 -15.66
C GLU A 364 1.92 -6.45 -16.31
N SER A 365 1.91 -6.49 -17.64
CA SER A 365 1.14 -7.48 -18.42
C SER A 365 1.77 -8.88 -18.47
N SER A 366 2.93 -9.09 -17.85
CA SER A 366 3.80 -10.23 -18.05
C SER A 366 3.66 -11.38 -17.06
N SER A 367 2.45 -11.77 -16.66
CA SER A 367 2.28 -13.07 -15.99
C SER A 367 1.62 -14.06 -16.96
N SER A 368 2.36 -14.49 -17.99
CA SER A 368 1.90 -15.59 -18.86
C SER A 368 2.20 -16.92 -18.20
N TYR A 369 1.19 -17.58 -17.64
CA TYR A 369 1.27 -19.00 -17.36
C TYR A 369 0.95 -19.78 -18.65
N ASN A 370 1.83 -20.70 -19.02
CA ASN A 370 1.58 -21.59 -20.15
C ASN A 370 0.36 -22.47 -19.85
N THR A 371 -0.57 -22.52 -20.77
CA THR A 371 -1.82 -23.30 -20.71
C THR A 371 -1.60 -24.83 -20.71
N SER A 372 -0.36 -25.31 -20.79
CA SER A 372 -0.03 -26.72 -20.76
C SER A 372 -0.29 -27.43 -19.42
N ASP A 373 -0.51 -26.66 -18.32
CA ASP A 373 -0.84 -27.20 -17.00
C ASP A 373 -2.34 -27.12 -16.65
N SER A 374 -3.20 -26.74 -17.60
CA SER A 374 -4.62 -26.60 -17.38
C SER A 374 -5.41 -27.86 -17.72
N GLY A 375 -5.33 -28.83 -16.82
CA GLY A 375 -6.35 -29.89 -16.76
C GLY A 375 -7.00 -29.87 -15.38
N PRO A 376 -8.30 -30.16 -15.22
CA PRO A 376 -8.81 -30.52 -13.92
C PRO A 376 -8.19 -31.88 -13.58
N SER A 377 -7.03 -31.86 -12.90
CA SER A 377 -6.40 -33.09 -12.44
C SER A 377 -7.13 -33.57 -11.19
N GLY A 378 -8.19 -34.32 -11.41
CA GLY A 378 -8.58 -35.33 -10.47
C GLY A 378 -7.36 -36.22 -10.21
N SER A 379 -6.98 -36.26 -8.93
CA SER A 379 -5.97 -37.07 -8.29
C SER A 379 -5.57 -38.33 -9.05
N SER A 380 -4.34 -38.38 -9.53
CA SER A 380 -3.61 -39.62 -9.74
C SER A 380 -2.21 -39.45 -9.15
N PRO A 381 -1.80 -40.29 -8.22
CA PRO A 381 -0.46 -40.25 -7.69
C PRO A 381 0.48 -40.88 -8.73
N SER A 382 1.24 -40.11 -9.45
CA SER A 382 2.40 -40.61 -10.20
C SER A 382 3.65 -39.94 -9.72
N GLY A 383 4.45 -40.70 -8.98
CA GLY A 383 5.80 -40.37 -8.68
C GLY A 383 6.64 -40.27 -9.95
N GLY A 384 7.41 -39.25 -10.07
CA GLY A 384 8.37 -39.07 -11.15
C GLY A 384 9.10 -37.76 -10.95
N GLY A 385 10.32 -37.85 -10.40
CA GLY A 385 11.20 -36.71 -10.24
C GLY A 385 11.50 -36.07 -11.59
N GLY A 386 11.24 -34.79 -11.67
CA GLY A 386 11.65 -33.92 -12.76
C GLY A 386 12.10 -32.60 -12.16
N SER A 387 13.40 -32.44 -12.01
CA SER A 387 14.10 -31.19 -11.71
C SER A 387 13.78 -30.17 -12.80
N GLY A 388 12.76 -29.36 -12.60
CA GLY A 388 12.43 -28.19 -13.43
C GLY A 388 13.07 -26.94 -12.86
N GLY A 389 14.40 -26.88 -12.82
CA GLY A 389 15.12 -25.64 -12.60
C GLY A 389 14.89 -24.71 -13.78
N GLY A 390 14.16 -23.63 -13.57
CA GLY A 390 14.07 -22.55 -14.53
C GLY A 390 15.49 -22.05 -14.81
N THR A 391 15.93 -22.17 -16.07
CA THR A 391 17.26 -21.75 -16.48
C THR A 391 17.29 -20.22 -16.46
N VAL A 392 18.07 -19.64 -15.56
CA VAL A 392 18.34 -18.19 -15.56
C VAL A 392 19.01 -17.85 -16.88
N GLN A 393 18.38 -17.07 -17.74
CA GLN A 393 18.93 -16.71 -19.04
C GLN A 393 19.99 -15.61 -18.93
N SER A 394 19.84 -14.67 -18.03
CA SER A 394 20.84 -13.65 -17.68
C SER A 394 20.47 -12.91 -16.40
N VAL A 395 21.46 -12.32 -15.74
CA VAL A 395 21.29 -11.35 -14.66
C VAL A 395 22.09 -10.11 -15.03
N ASN A 396 21.44 -8.94 -15.13
CA ASN A 396 22.08 -7.69 -15.56
C ASN A 396 22.93 -7.84 -16.84
N HIS A 397 22.35 -8.54 -17.85
CA HIS A 397 23.02 -8.85 -19.13
C HIS A 397 24.24 -9.79 -19.06
N VAL A 398 24.53 -10.37 -17.90
CA VAL A 398 25.56 -11.39 -17.75
C VAL A 398 24.92 -12.77 -17.93
N LEU A 399 25.43 -13.54 -18.88
CA LEU A 399 24.93 -14.89 -19.17
C LEU A 399 25.50 -15.88 -18.14
N PRO A 400 24.74 -16.93 -17.77
CA PRO A 400 25.27 -18.02 -16.94
C PRO A 400 26.39 -18.77 -17.64
N ASP A 401 27.30 -19.32 -16.86
CA ASP A 401 28.26 -20.26 -17.34
C ASP A 401 27.62 -21.63 -17.69
N ASN A 402 28.45 -22.58 -18.19
CA ASN A 402 27.95 -23.92 -18.57
C ASN A 402 27.41 -24.74 -17.39
N ALA A 403 27.63 -24.30 -16.14
CA ALA A 403 27.09 -24.90 -14.92
C ALA A 403 25.84 -24.16 -14.39
N GLY A 404 25.43 -23.09 -15.07
CA GLY A 404 24.26 -22.29 -14.69
C GLY A 404 24.53 -21.19 -13.64
N ASN A 405 25.77 -20.89 -13.31
CA ASN A 405 26.15 -19.85 -12.37
C ASN A 405 26.33 -18.50 -13.08
N VAL A 406 25.88 -17.42 -12.48
CA VAL A 406 26.09 -16.05 -12.95
C VAL A 406 27.06 -15.36 -12.01
N GLN A 407 28.26 -15.01 -12.51
CA GLN A 407 29.24 -14.21 -11.77
C GLN A 407 29.02 -12.74 -12.13
N LEU A 408 28.61 -11.94 -11.14
CA LEU A 408 28.46 -10.50 -11.28
C LEU A 408 29.69 -9.78 -10.74
N SER A 409 30.26 -8.88 -11.53
CA SER A 409 31.27 -7.92 -11.08
C SER A 409 30.57 -6.66 -10.51
N PRO A 410 31.25 -5.82 -9.72
CA PRO A 410 30.72 -4.54 -9.27
C PRO A 410 30.14 -3.70 -10.40
N LYS A 411 30.78 -3.69 -11.56
CA LYS A 411 30.31 -2.99 -12.77
C LYS A 411 28.97 -3.52 -13.29
N ASN A 412 28.69 -4.81 -13.16
CA ASN A 412 27.41 -5.40 -13.59
C ASN A 412 26.24 -5.03 -12.69
N VAL A 413 26.51 -4.59 -11.47
CA VAL A 413 25.49 -4.17 -10.49
C VAL A 413 25.49 -2.66 -10.25
N GLY A 414 26.27 -1.90 -11.02
CA GLY A 414 26.37 -0.45 -10.88
C GLY A 414 27.14 -0.01 -9.62
N ALA A 415 27.93 -0.90 -9.03
CA ALA A 415 28.81 -0.58 -7.92
C ALA A 415 30.19 -0.16 -8.44
N VAL A 416 30.86 0.72 -7.73
CA VAL A 416 32.25 1.13 -8.01
C VAL A 416 33.18 -0.01 -7.58
N ASP A 417 34.20 -0.32 -8.40
CA ASP A 417 35.21 -1.35 -8.08
C ASP A 417 36.05 -0.86 -6.89
N GLU A 418 36.39 -1.73 -5.95
CA GLU A 418 37.18 -1.37 -4.75
C GLU A 418 38.53 -0.76 -5.09
N ASP A 419 39.05 -1.02 -6.29
CA ASP A 419 40.35 -0.52 -6.78
C ASP A 419 40.21 0.74 -7.67
N GLU A 420 38.99 1.27 -7.88
CA GLU A 420 38.75 2.45 -8.71
C GLU A 420 38.74 3.71 -7.83
N GLU A 421 39.90 4.42 -7.75
CA GLU A 421 39.94 5.77 -7.16
C GLU A 421 39.20 6.76 -8.08
N LEU A 422 37.98 7.11 -7.72
CA LEU A 422 37.23 8.19 -8.40
C LEU A 422 37.98 9.51 -8.21
N THR A 423 38.25 10.19 -9.28
CA THR A 423 38.80 11.55 -9.23
C THR A 423 37.70 12.53 -8.79
N ILE A 424 38.10 13.65 -8.20
CA ILE A 424 37.16 14.72 -7.79
C ILE A 424 36.31 15.19 -8.98
N ILE A 425 36.83 15.14 -10.19
CA ILE A 425 36.13 15.56 -11.41
C ILE A 425 35.00 14.56 -11.72
N GLU A 426 35.24 13.27 -11.62
CA GLU A 426 34.24 12.22 -11.85
C GLU A 426 33.10 12.27 -10.80
N ILE A 427 33.45 12.55 -9.55
CA ILE A 427 32.47 12.75 -8.48
C ILE A 427 31.57 13.96 -8.77
N ILE A 428 32.15 15.08 -9.24
CA ILE A 428 31.41 16.30 -9.60
C ILE A 428 30.50 16.03 -10.82
N ASP A 429 30.98 15.29 -11.81
CA ASP A 429 30.17 14.94 -12.99
C ASP A 429 29.01 14.00 -12.65
N MET A 430 29.19 13.06 -11.74
CA MET A 430 28.11 12.21 -11.22
C MET A 430 27.07 13.05 -10.45
N TRP A 431 27.48 14.05 -9.70
CA TRP A 431 26.58 14.97 -8.97
C TRP A 431 25.78 15.90 -9.89
N ASN A 432 26.36 16.32 -10.99
CA ASN A 432 25.70 17.22 -11.96
C ASN A 432 24.74 16.48 -12.91
N ASN A 433 24.83 15.15 -13.00
CA ASN A 433 24.02 14.30 -13.88
C ASN A 433 23.01 13.41 -13.13
N ALA A 434 22.95 13.50 -11.78
CA ALA A 434 21.96 12.85 -10.94
C ALA A 434 20.78 13.79 -10.62
#